data_89dc0a59baef9fc572d106c7c81ba445
#
_entry.id   89dc0a59baef9fc572d106c7c81ba445
#
_cell.length_a   1.000
_cell.length_b   1.000
_cell.length_c   1.000
_cell.angle_alpha   90.00
_cell.angle_beta   90.00
_cell.angle_gamma   90.00
#
_symmetry.space_group_name_H-M   'P 1'
#
loop_
_entity.id
_entity.type
_entity.pdbx_description
1 polymer ?
#
loop_
_entity_poly.entity_id
_entity_poly.type
_entity_poly.pdbx_seq_one_letter_code
_entity_poly.pdbx_strand_id
1 'polypeptide(L)'
;MEMCYEWGIVHKDGDQYYPTGSNVHVWSEAVAYQASLEADFKRICLGDHGLYNLLWHPVKGFRGDKVARFRGIMGLFEQRKIRFNKYRKFQAMTDEIINFGVSSHDDCVDSLIWLCNGLMSRGKLELEY
;
A
#
# COMPACT_ATOMS: atom_id res chain seq x y z
N MET A 1 2.13 8.86 -13.74
CA MET A 1 2.96 9.83 -12.99
C MET A 1 2.15 10.91 -12.26
N GLU A 2 1.00 11.32 -12.79
CA GLU A 2 0.15 12.34 -12.16
C GLU A 2 -0.30 11.94 -10.76
N MET A 3 -0.70 10.69 -10.55
CA MET A 3 -1.04 10.18 -9.22
C MET A 3 0.14 10.28 -8.24
N CYS A 4 1.35 9.97 -8.68
CA CYS A 4 2.55 10.13 -7.86
C CYS A 4 2.80 11.60 -7.49
N TYR A 5 2.50 12.51 -8.38
CA TYR A 5 2.57 13.95 -8.12
C TYR A 5 1.54 14.38 -7.07
N GLU A 6 0.29 13.95 -7.22
CA GLU A 6 -0.78 14.24 -6.25
C GLU A 6 -0.47 13.72 -4.84
N TRP A 7 0.24 12.59 -4.75
CA TRP A 7 0.62 11.99 -3.47
C TRP A 7 1.94 12.52 -2.90
N GLY A 8 2.58 13.45 -3.60
CA GLY A 8 3.84 14.03 -3.15
C GLY A 8 5.05 13.08 -3.27
N ILE A 9 4.94 12.04 -4.07
CA ILE A 9 6.05 11.10 -4.34
C ILE A 9 7.06 11.74 -5.29
N VAL A 10 6.56 12.51 -6.24
CA VAL A 10 7.36 13.25 -7.21
C VAL A 10 6.95 14.70 -7.20
N HIS A 11 7.86 15.58 -7.61
CA HIS A 11 7.53 16.96 -7.97
C HIS A 11 7.61 17.13 -9.49
N LYS A 12 6.87 18.10 -10.00
CA LYS A 12 6.74 18.37 -11.43
C LYS A 12 7.43 19.68 -11.78
N ASP A 13 8.23 19.64 -12.84
CA ASP A 13 8.84 20.83 -13.44
C ASP A 13 8.61 20.77 -14.95
N GLY A 14 7.68 21.60 -15.46
CA GLY A 14 7.20 21.49 -16.83
C GLY A 14 6.54 20.14 -17.09
N ASP A 15 7.04 19.40 -18.08
CA ASP A 15 6.56 18.05 -18.42
C ASP A 15 7.38 16.94 -17.76
N GLN A 16 8.36 17.30 -16.92
CA GLN A 16 9.25 16.36 -16.25
C GLN A 16 8.82 16.11 -14.81
N TYR A 17 8.99 14.85 -14.35
CA TYR A 17 8.76 14.47 -12.97
C TYR A 17 10.08 14.07 -12.31
N TYR A 18 10.29 14.55 -11.10
CA TYR A 18 11.50 14.30 -10.32
C TYR A 18 11.12 13.70 -8.95
N PRO A 19 11.94 12.78 -8.39
CA PRO A 19 11.66 12.24 -7.06
C PRO A 19 11.75 13.36 -6.01
N THR A 20 10.79 13.32 -5.07
CA THR A 20 10.90 14.11 -3.83
C THR A 20 11.97 13.49 -2.94
N GLY A 21 12.49 14.21 -1.94
CA GLY A 21 13.52 13.67 -1.05
C GLY A 21 13.03 12.57 -0.08
N SER A 22 11.74 12.25 -0.07
CA SER A 22 11.16 11.26 0.83
C SER A 22 11.13 9.88 0.20
N ASN A 23 11.51 8.86 0.98
CA ASN A 23 11.38 7.47 0.55
C ASN A 23 9.92 7.01 0.62
N VAL A 24 9.48 6.31 -0.42
CA VAL A 24 8.16 5.71 -0.51
C VAL A 24 8.30 4.20 -0.59
N HIS A 25 7.68 3.51 0.32
CA HIS A 25 7.70 2.06 0.40
C HIS A 25 6.47 1.47 -0.26
N VAL A 26 6.68 0.52 -1.17
CA VAL A 26 5.61 -0.20 -1.87
C VAL A 26 5.67 -1.66 -1.45
N TRP A 27 4.63 -2.15 -0.79
CA TRP A 27 4.51 -3.56 -0.44
C TRP A 27 3.62 -4.27 -1.44
N SER A 28 4.10 -5.39 -1.93
CA SER A 28 3.37 -6.23 -2.89
C SER A 28 3.39 -7.68 -2.44
N GLU A 29 2.26 -8.35 -2.62
CA GLU A 29 2.19 -9.79 -2.38
C GLU A 29 3.13 -10.55 -3.30
N ALA A 30 3.87 -11.49 -2.73
CA ALA A 30 4.75 -12.38 -3.46
C ALA A 30 3.95 -13.50 -4.15
N VAL A 31 3.68 -13.33 -5.43
CA VAL A 31 2.98 -14.30 -6.26
C VAL A 31 3.92 -14.89 -7.32
N ALA A 32 3.47 -15.93 -8.01
CA ALA A 32 4.30 -16.68 -8.96
C ALA A 32 4.94 -15.82 -10.07
N TYR A 33 4.28 -14.75 -10.50
CA TYR A 33 4.80 -13.81 -11.51
C TYR A 33 5.48 -12.57 -10.93
N GLN A 34 5.76 -12.58 -9.64
CA GLN A 34 6.33 -11.42 -8.94
C GLN A 34 7.67 -10.98 -9.50
N ALA A 35 8.55 -11.91 -9.87
CA ALA A 35 9.86 -11.57 -10.40
C ALA A 35 9.75 -10.71 -11.67
N SER A 36 8.79 -11.03 -12.54
CA SER A 36 8.50 -10.25 -13.75
C SER A 36 7.93 -8.87 -13.39
N LEU A 37 6.99 -8.82 -12.46
CA LEU A 37 6.39 -7.57 -12.00
C LEU A 37 7.41 -6.66 -11.34
N GLU A 38 8.29 -7.20 -10.51
CA GLU A 38 9.38 -6.46 -9.87
C GLU A 38 10.37 -5.91 -10.90
N ALA A 39 10.72 -6.72 -11.90
CA ALA A 39 11.60 -6.29 -12.99
C ALA A 39 10.98 -5.14 -13.79
N ASP A 40 9.69 -5.23 -14.12
CA ASP A 40 8.97 -4.16 -14.82
C ASP A 40 8.87 -2.89 -13.97
N PHE A 41 8.59 -3.02 -12.69
CA PHE A 41 8.57 -1.89 -11.75
C PHE A 41 9.92 -1.18 -11.74
N LYS A 42 11.01 -1.92 -11.58
CA LYS A 42 12.36 -1.36 -11.57
C LYS A 42 12.70 -0.70 -12.90
N ARG A 43 12.39 -1.34 -14.01
CA ARG A 43 12.65 -0.79 -15.33
C ARG A 43 11.90 0.51 -15.57
N ILE A 44 10.62 0.55 -15.25
CA ILE A 44 9.76 1.72 -15.50
C ILE A 44 10.08 2.83 -14.49
N CYS A 45 10.01 2.53 -13.20
CA CYS A 45 10.15 3.56 -12.18
C CYS A 45 11.58 4.05 -12.02
N LEU A 46 12.55 3.14 -11.98
CA LEU A 46 13.96 3.50 -11.77
C LEU A 46 14.64 3.86 -13.08
N GLY A 47 14.44 3.06 -14.13
CA GLY A 47 15.10 3.27 -15.42
C GLY A 47 14.50 4.41 -16.23
N ASP A 48 13.20 4.37 -16.49
CA ASP A 48 12.53 5.34 -17.37
C ASP A 48 12.24 6.67 -16.68
N HIS A 49 11.93 6.64 -15.38
CA HIS A 49 11.52 7.83 -14.63
C HIS A 49 12.50 8.28 -13.53
N GLY A 50 13.54 7.50 -13.25
CA GLY A 50 14.56 7.88 -12.26
C GLY A 50 14.02 8.02 -10.83
N LEU A 51 12.96 7.30 -10.47
CA LEU A 51 12.30 7.40 -9.17
C LEU A 51 13.01 6.53 -8.13
N TYR A 52 14.21 6.92 -7.73
CA TYR A 52 15.04 6.15 -6.79
C TYR A 52 14.49 6.10 -5.37
N ASN A 53 13.52 6.96 -5.06
CA ASN A 53 12.85 7.00 -3.76
C ASN A 53 11.69 6.00 -3.63
N LEU A 54 11.35 5.26 -4.68
CA LEU A 54 10.39 4.17 -4.63
C LEU A 54 11.10 2.87 -4.28
N LEU A 55 10.77 2.30 -3.13
CA LEU A 55 11.38 1.09 -2.59
C LEU A 55 10.36 -0.05 -2.62
N TRP A 56 10.67 -1.09 -3.37
CA TRP A 56 9.83 -2.26 -3.54
C TRP A 56 10.10 -3.30 -2.44
N HIS A 57 9.05 -3.75 -1.78
CA HIS A 57 9.10 -4.77 -0.73
C HIS A 57 8.17 -5.94 -1.09
N PRO A 58 8.69 -7.07 -1.56
CA PRO A 58 7.87 -8.26 -1.72
C PRO A 58 7.52 -8.84 -0.35
N VAL A 59 6.25 -9.20 -0.16
CA VAL A 59 5.75 -9.82 1.07
C VAL A 59 5.23 -11.20 0.75
N LYS A 60 5.64 -12.19 1.54
CA LYS A 60 5.10 -13.54 1.41
C LYS A 60 3.66 -13.56 1.86
N GLY A 61 2.84 -14.33 1.14
CA GLY A 61 1.42 -14.47 1.41
C GLY A 61 1.11 -14.84 2.86
N PHE A 62 -0.02 -14.38 3.33
CA PHE A 62 -0.50 -14.66 4.67
C PHE A 62 -0.80 -16.14 4.86
N ARG A 63 -0.46 -16.63 6.03
CA ARG A 63 -1.01 -17.88 6.54
C ARG A 63 -2.34 -17.54 7.25
N GLY A 64 -3.44 -18.18 6.80
CA GLY A 64 -4.75 -18.02 7.41
C GLY A 64 -5.82 -17.50 6.45
N ASP A 65 -7.05 -17.52 6.89
CA ASP A 65 -8.18 -17.07 6.12
C ASP A 65 -8.31 -15.51 6.12
N LYS A 66 -9.19 -15.01 5.28
CA LYS A 66 -9.45 -13.57 5.14
C LYS A 66 -9.86 -12.90 6.45
N VAL A 67 -10.67 -13.59 7.24
CA VAL A 67 -11.20 -13.08 8.51
C VAL A 67 -10.06 -12.91 9.51
N ALA A 68 -9.17 -13.90 9.61
CA ALA A 68 -8.00 -13.82 10.48
C ALA A 68 -7.08 -12.67 10.09
N ARG A 69 -6.84 -12.47 8.79
CA ARG A 69 -6.03 -11.35 8.28
C ARG A 69 -6.63 -10.00 8.65
N PHE A 70 -7.93 -9.84 8.45
CA PHE A 70 -8.62 -8.59 8.78
C PHE A 70 -8.62 -8.33 10.29
N ARG A 71 -8.87 -9.36 11.11
CA ARG A 71 -8.81 -9.24 12.58
C ARG A 71 -7.46 -8.73 13.06
N GLY A 72 -6.38 -9.09 12.36
CA GLY A 72 -5.04 -8.62 12.70
C GLY A 72 -4.86 -7.11 12.66
N ILE A 73 -5.69 -6.39 11.90
CA ILE A 73 -5.63 -4.93 11.80
C ILE A 73 -6.82 -4.21 12.45
N MET A 74 -7.83 -4.93 12.91
CA MET A 74 -9.02 -4.31 13.53
C MET A 74 -8.66 -3.44 14.74
N GLY A 75 -7.74 -3.88 15.56
CA GLY A 75 -7.27 -3.09 16.70
C GLY A 75 -6.68 -1.74 16.30
N LEU A 76 -6.10 -1.62 15.12
CA LEU A 76 -5.59 -0.36 14.60
C LEU A 76 -6.72 0.64 14.32
N PHE A 77 -7.87 0.17 13.85
CA PHE A 77 -9.05 1.02 13.68
C PHE A 77 -9.60 1.47 15.05
N GLU A 78 -9.73 0.55 15.99
CA GLU A 78 -10.20 0.85 17.34
C GLU A 78 -9.30 1.87 18.05
N GLN A 79 -8.01 1.76 17.87
CA GLN A 79 -7.01 2.68 18.42
C GLN A 79 -6.83 3.95 17.59
N ARG A 80 -7.66 4.15 16.56
CA ARG A 80 -7.65 5.32 15.67
C ARG A 80 -6.31 5.56 14.96
N LYS A 81 -5.54 4.52 14.74
CA LYS A 81 -4.27 4.59 14.00
C LYS A 81 -4.47 4.56 12.50
N ILE A 82 -5.62 4.06 12.04
CA ILE A 82 -6.04 4.13 10.64
C ILE A 82 -7.10 5.21 10.52
N ARG A 83 -6.83 6.19 9.65
CA ARG A 83 -7.74 7.32 9.39
C ARG A 83 -7.84 7.55 7.89
N PHE A 84 -9.03 7.90 7.43
CA PHE A 84 -9.28 8.26 6.05
C PHE A 84 -9.38 9.78 5.92
N ASN A 85 -8.68 10.32 4.91
CA ASN A 85 -8.77 11.74 4.61
C ASN A 85 -10.18 12.07 4.09
N LYS A 86 -10.92 12.91 4.81
CA LYS A 86 -12.30 13.28 4.45
C LYS A 86 -12.44 14.03 3.11
N TYR A 87 -11.35 14.59 2.61
CA TYR A 87 -11.33 15.31 1.34
C TYR A 87 -11.00 14.42 0.14
N ARG A 88 -10.71 13.15 0.38
CA ARG A 88 -10.42 12.15 -0.64
C ARG A 88 -11.51 11.09 -0.68
N LYS A 89 -11.72 10.50 -1.87
CA LYS A 89 -12.72 9.43 -2.02
C LYS A 89 -12.08 8.08 -1.73
N PHE A 90 -12.57 7.40 -0.71
CA PHE A 90 -12.18 6.04 -0.34
C PHE A 90 -13.36 5.08 -0.37
N GLN A 91 -14.36 5.36 -1.20
CA GLN A 91 -15.63 4.63 -1.20
C GLN A 91 -15.45 3.13 -1.42
N ALA A 92 -14.62 2.73 -2.39
CA ALA A 92 -14.36 1.32 -2.67
C ALA A 92 -13.79 0.60 -1.45
N MET A 93 -12.82 1.20 -0.77
CA MET A 93 -12.20 0.62 0.41
C MET A 93 -13.16 0.57 1.60
N THR A 94 -13.88 1.64 1.87
CA THR A 94 -14.84 1.69 2.98
C THR A 94 -15.99 0.73 2.77
N ASP A 95 -16.48 0.57 1.55
CA ASP A 95 -17.52 -0.41 1.21
C ASP A 95 -17.02 -1.84 1.43
N GLU A 96 -15.80 -2.15 1.04
CA GLU A 96 -15.20 -3.47 1.29
C GLU A 96 -15.02 -3.75 2.78
N ILE A 97 -14.61 -2.75 3.57
CA ILE A 97 -14.46 -2.87 5.03
C ILE A 97 -15.81 -3.16 5.68
N ILE A 98 -16.84 -2.38 5.34
CA ILE A 98 -18.20 -2.53 5.91
C ILE A 98 -18.80 -3.88 5.55
N ASN A 99 -18.60 -4.35 4.32
CA ASN A 99 -19.15 -5.60 3.80
C ASN A 99 -18.16 -6.76 3.85
N PHE A 100 -17.12 -6.66 4.68
CA PHE A 100 -16.09 -7.66 4.75
C PHE A 100 -16.65 -9.04 5.15
N GLY A 101 -16.25 -10.06 4.39
CA GLY A 101 -16.74 -11.42 4.58
C GLY A 101 -18.03 -11.76 3.81
N VAL A 102 -18.74 -10.75 3.30
CA VAL A 102 -19.97 -10.89 2.50
C VAL A 102 -19.72 -10.53 1.05
N SER A 103 -18.92 -9.50 0.79
CA SER A 103 -18.55 -9.08 -0.55
C SER A 103 -17.57 -10.06 -1.21
N SER A 104 -17.74 -10.26 -2.52
CA SER A 104 -16.79 -11.01 -3.34
C SER A 104 -15.50 -10.24 -3.65
N HIS A 105 -15.49 -8.92 -3.41
CA HIS A 105 -14.38 -8.03 -3.68
C HIS A 105 -13.74 -7.60 -2.36
N ASP A 106 -12.45 -7.86 -2.22
CA ASP A 106 -11.67 -7.55 -1.02
C ASP A 106 -10.24 -7.06 -1.32
N ASP A 107 -9.97 -6.71 -2.57
CA ASP A 107 -8.63 -6.29 -3.03
C ASP A 107 -8.13 -5.04 -2.31
N CYS A 108 -9.01 -4.07 -2.04
CA CYS A 108 -8.66 -2.86 -1.30
C CYS A 108 -8.33 -3.19 0.17
N VAL A 109 -9.10 -4.08 0.78
CA VAL A 109 -8.85 -4.52 2.16
C VAL A 109 -7.54 -5.29 2.24
N ASP A 110 -7.27 -6.20 1.31
CA ASP A 110 -6.00 -6.92 1.25
C ASP A 110 -4.82 -5.95 1.11
N SER A 111 -4.93 -4.94 0.25
CA SER A 111 -3.90 -3.91 0.11
C SER A 111 -3.64 -3.15 1.42
N LEU A 112 -4.69 -2.81 2.15
CA LEU A 112 -4.58 -2.15 3.45
C LEU A 112 -3.90 -3.06 4.48
N ILE A 113 -4.25 -4.35 4.50
CA ILE A 113 -3.62 -5.34 5.38
C ILE A 113 -2.11 -5.43 5.10
N TRP A 114 -1.71 -5.52 3.84
CA TRP A 114 -0.31 -5.55 3.45
C TRP A 114 0.44 -4.31 3.91
N LEU A 115 -0.15 -3.13 3.73
CA LEU A 115 0.44 -1.87 4.18
C LEU A 115 0.63 -1.85 5.70
N CYS A 116 -0.40 -2.21 6.45
CA CYS A 116 -0.33 -2.22 7.91
C CYS A 116 0.74 -3.20 8.42
N ASN A 117 0.80 -4.40 7.84
CA ASN A 117 1.81 -5.38 8.22
C ASN A 117 3.23 -4.94 7.86
N GLY A 118 3.40 -4.31 6.70
CA GLY A 118 4.67 -3.74 6.31
C GLY A 118 5.15 -2.68 7.30
N LEU A 119 4.27 -1.77 7.68
CA LEU A 119 4.57 -0.72 8.66
C LEU A 119 4.86 -1.30 10.05
N MET A 120 4.09 -2.30 10.49
CA MET A 120 4.32 -2.96 11.78
C MET A 120 5.67 -3.70 11.79
N SER A 121 6.01 -4.38 10.71
CA SER A 121 7.30 -5.10 10.62
C SER A 121 8.51 -4.16 10.67
N ARG A 122 8.32 -2.90 10.30
CA ARG A 122 9.37 -1.86 10.34
C ARG A 122 9.34 -1.03 11.63
N GLY A 123 8.49 -1.37 12.58
CA GLY A 123 8.33 -0.60 13.83
C GLY A 123 7.71 0.79 13.64
N LYS A 124 7.04 1.04 12.51
CA LYS A 124 6.39 2.33 12.20
C LYS A 124 4.93 2.40 12.62
N LEU A 125 4.36 1.27 12.96
CA LEU A 125 2.99 1.13 13.40
C LEU A 125 2.93 0.03 14.45
N GLU A 126 2.30 0.30 15.60
CA GLU A 126 2.20 -0.64 16.71
C GLU A 126 0.76 -0.76 17.18
N LEU A 127 0.36 -1.98 17.52
CA LEU A 127 -0.85 -2.26 18.28
C LEU A 127 -0.53 -2.13 19.75
N GLU A 128 -1.33 -1.36 20.45
CA GLU A 128 -1.28 -1.22 21.92
C GLU A 128 -2.22 -2.24 22.56
N TYR A 129 -1.68 -3.03 23.44
CA TYR A 129 -2.44 -4.06 24.17
C TYR A 129 -2.80 -3.61 25.58
#